data_7824ef1e2f5e7cab5a8d4c8c0ded6a5e
#
_entry.id   7824ef1e2f5e7cab5a8d4c8c0ded6a5e
#
_cell.length_a   1.000
_cell.length_b   1.000
_cell.length_c   1.000
_cell.angle_alpha   90.00
_cell.angle_beta   90.00
_cell.angle_gamma   90.00
#
_symmetry.space_group_name_H-M   'P 1'
#
loop_
_entity.id
_entity.type
_entity.pdbx_description
1 polymer ?
#
loop_
_entity_poly.entity_id
_entity_poly.type
_entity_poly.pdbx_seq_one_letter_code
_entity_poly.pdbx_strand_id
1 'polypeptide(L)'
;MSGSEKINVKVSNVVPLNDLVTRFEFKRTDGKLFPTFSGGAHTVIELKDGDITRRNPYSLMSDPMDQEGYSISVRRDDAGRGGSLFLHNNVKVGDDAVLSHPVNLF
;
A
#
# COMPACT_ATOMS: atom_id res chain seq x y z
N MET A 1 -19.86 -6.40 -2.32
CA MET A 1 -19.08 -5.46 -3.09
C MET A 1 -17.61 -5.56 -2.81
N SER A 2 -16.93 -6.28 -3.65
CA SER A 2 -15.53 -6.58 -3.42
C SER A 2 -14.65 -5.33 -3.38
N GLY A 3 -14.91 -4.33 -4.24
CA GLY A 3 -14.09 -3.13 -4.29
C GLY A 3 -14.22 -2.19 -3.11
N SER A 4 -15.21 -2.41 -2.23
CA SER A 4 -15.41 -1.56 -1.06
C SER A 4 -14.85 -2.14 0.23
N GLU A 5 -14.40 -3.38 0.21
CA GLU A 5 -13.81 -4.00 1.38
C GLU A 5 -12.43 -3.43 1.68
N LYS A 6 -12.16 -3.27 2.95
CA LYS A 6 -10.90 -2.70 3.42
C LYS A 6 -10.16 -3.73 4.28
N ILE A 7 -8.84 -3.69 4.17
CA ILE A 7 -7.95 -4.59 4.89
C ILE A 7 -7.08 -3.74 5.80
N ASN A 8 -7.18 -3.98 7.10
CA ASN A 8 -6.31 -3.30 8.07
C ASN A 8 -4.95 -3.97 8.09
N VAL A 9 -3.91 -3.18 7.95
CA VAL A 9 -2.53 -3.67 7.86
C VAL A 9 -1.61 -2.83 8.72
N LYS A 10 -0.42 -3.38 8.97
CA LYS A 10 0.73 -2.64 9.48
C LYS A 10 1.84 -2.68 8.45
N VAL A 11 2.59 -1.60 8.38
CA VAL A 11 3.81 -1.55 7.59
C VAL A 11 4.83 -2.48 8.25
N SER A 12 5.21 -3.54 7.55
CA SER A 12 6.15 -4.53 8.07
C SER A 12 7.58 -4.25 7.66
N ASN A 13 7.78 -3.54 6.54
CA ASN A 13 9.11 -3.20 6.07
C ASN A 13 9.06 -1.97 5.17
N VAL A 14 10.12 -1.18 5.18
CA VAL A 14 10.30 -0.01 4.31
C VAL A 14 11.68 -0.12 3.71
N VAL A 15 11.74 -0.32 2.40
CA VAL A 15 13.00 -0.61 1.70
C VAL A 15 13.24 0.44 0.62
N PRO A 16 14.15 1.40 0.85
CA PRO A 16 14.55 2.31 -0.23
C PRO A 16 15.25 1.53 -1.32
N LEU A 17 14.73 1.61 -2.55
CA LEU A 17 15.32 0.94 -3.69
C LEU A 17 16.32 1.85 -4.42
N ASN A 18 16.05 3.14 -4.41
CA ASN A 18 16.95 4.18 -4.90
C ASN A 18 16.48 5.52 -4.32
N ASP A 19 17.04 6.63 -4.79
CA ASP A 19 16.73 7.96 -4.26
C ASP A 19 15.27 8.37 -4.44
N LEU A 20 14.57 7.77 -5.39
CA LEU A 20 13.21 8.17 -5.73
C LEU A 20 12.17 7.11 -5.44
N VAL A 21 12.55 5.84 -5.28
CA VAL A 21 11.59 4.74 -5.15
C VAL A 21 11.81 3.99 -3.85
N THR A 22 10.74 3.82 -3.10
CA THR A 22 10.74 3.04 -1.86
C THR A 22 9.68 1.95 -1.96
N ARG A 23 10.04 0.75 -1.52
CA ARG A 23 9.09 -0.36 -1.40
C ARG A 23 8.55 -0.41 0.02
N PHE A 24 7.23 -0.49 0.13
CA PHE A 24 6.54 -0.67 1.41
C PHE A 24 5.92 -2.06 1.41
N GLU A 25 6.15 -2.78 2.50
CA GLU A 25 5.60 -4.12 2.70
C GLU A 25 4.62 -4.08 3.85
N PHE A 26 3.53 -4.85 3.72
CA PHE A 26 2.42 -4.81 4.66
C PHE A 26 2.04 -6.21 5.12
N LYS A 27 1.61 -6.31 6.37
CA LYS A 27 1.00 -7.51 6.92
C LYS A 27 -0.36 -7.18 7.51
N ARG A 28 -1.29 -8.14 7.43
CA ARG A 28 -2.62 -7.95 8.01
C ARG A 28 -2.52 -7.97 9.52
N THR A 29 -3.38 -7.18 10.16
CA THR A 29 -3.44 -7.10 11.61
C THR A 29 -4.46 -8.05 12.22
N ASP A 30 -5.30 -8.69 11.41
CA ASP A 30 -6.38 -9.58 11.86
C ASP A 30 -6.00 -11.06 11.85
N GLY A 31 -4.78 -11.40 11.48
CA GLY A 31 -4.32 -12.79 11.41
C GLY A 31 -4.85 -13.58 10.22
N LYS A 32 -5.60 -12.95 9.34
CA LYS A 32 -6.12 -13.59 8.13
C LYS A 32 -5.12 -13.50 7.00
N LEU A 33 -5.34 -14.30 5.96
CA LEU A 33 -4.54 -14.21 4.76
C LEU A 33 -5.04 -13.10 3.85
N PHE A 34 -4.12 -12.51 3.08
CA PHE A 34 -4.50 -11.58 2.02
C PHE A 34 -5.19 -12.33 0.89
N PRO A 35 -6.13 -11.68 0.18
CA PRO A 35 -6.66 -12.24 -1.06
C PRO A 35 -5.56 -12.44 -2.10
N THR A 36 -5.67 -13.45 -2.93
CA THR A 36 -4.85 -13.58 -4.13
C THR A 36 -5.33 -12.54 -5.15
N PHE A 37 -4.48 -12.22 -6.11
CA PHE A 37 -4.83 -11.23 -7.13
C PHE A 37 -4.20 -11.62 -8.47
N SER A 38 -4.64 -10.97 -9.54
CA SER A 38 -4.07 -11.16 -10.88
C SER A 38 -2.98 -10.13 -11.14
N GLY A 39 -2.04 -10.44 -12.02
CA GLY A 39 -1.01 -9.50 -12.41
C GLY A 39 -1.61 -8.19 -12.89
N GLY A 40 -1.01 -7.08 -12.51
CA GLY A 40 -1.51 -5.74 -12.83
C GLY A 40 -2.55 -5.20 -11.86
N ALA A 41 -2.86 -5.92 -10.79
CA ALA A 41 -3.81 -5.44 -9.80
C ALA A 41 -3.24 -4.26 -9.01
N HIS A 42 -4.14 -3.41 -8.57
CA HIS A 42 -3.84 -2.24 -7.75
C HIS A 42 -4.53 -2.37 -6.40
N THR A 43 -3.96 -1.73 -5.39
CA THR A 43 -4.64 -1.49 -4.13
C THR A 43 -4.66 0.02 -3.87
N VAL A 44 -5.71 0.49 -3.20
CA VAL A 44 -5.74 1.88 -2.73
C VAL A 44 -5.28 1.88 -1.29
N ILE A 45 -4.19 2.57 -1.00
CA ILE A 45 -3.73 2.75 0.37
C ILE A 45 -4.39 3.98 0.97
N GLU A 46 -4.89 3.82 2.18
CA GLU A 46 -5.52 4.90 2.94
C GLU A 46 -4.70 5.16 4.19
N LEU A 47 -4.29 6.40 4.37
CA LEU A 47 -3.43 6.85 5.48
C LEU A 47 -3.99 8.11 6.09
N LYS A 48 -3.79 8.27 7.39
CA LYS A 48 -4.12 9.51 8.10
C LYS A 48 -2.95 10.47 8.05
N ASP A 49 -3.25 11.72 7.72
CA ASP A 49 -2.30 12.82 7.72
C ASP A 49 -2.96 13.98 8.48
N GLY A 50 -2.84 13.93 9.81
CA GLY A 50 -3.59 14.84 10.68
C GLY A 50 -5.09 14.62 10.50
N ASP A 51 -5.81 15.67 10.11
CA ASP A 51 -7.25 15.62 9.87
C ASP A 51 -7.59 15.16 8.45
N ILE A 52 -6.60 14.97 7.60
CA ILE A 52 -6.79 14.56 6.20
C ILE A 52 -6.61 13.06 6.08
N THR A 53 -7.48 12.42 5.30
CA THR A 53 -7.29 11.03 4.89
C THR A 53 -6.77 11.03 3.46
N ARG A 54 -5.57 10.48 3.27
CA ARG A 54 -4.99 10.35 1.94
C ARG A 54 -5.30 8.98 1.38
N ARG A 55 -5.73 8.94 0.12
CA ARG A 55 -6.04 7.70 -0.60
C ARG A 55 -5.34 7.73 -1.95
N ASN A 56 -4.44 6.79 -2.17
CA ASN A 56 -3.70 6.71 -3.43
C ASN A 56 -3.67 5.28 -3.93
N PRO A 57 -3.87 5.05 -5.24
CA PRO A 57 -3.73 3.72 -5.82
C PRO A 57 -2.27 3.42 -6.14
N TYR A 58 -1.87 2.17 -5.91
CA TYR A 58 -0.55 1.68 -6.28
C TYR A 58 -0.65 0.26 -6.80
N SER A 59 0.21 -0.09 -7.74
CA SER A 59 0.31 -1.46 -8.23
C SER A 59 0.88 -2.37 -7.15
N LEU A 60 0.28 -3.55 -7.03
CA LEU A 60 0.80 -4.59 -6.15
C LEU A 60 2.01 -5.23 -6.80
N MET A 61 3.11 -5.28 -6.08
CA MET A 61 4.40 -5.75 -6.57
C MET A 61 4.79 -7.12 -6.02
N SER A 62 4.08 -7.60 -5.01
CA SER A 62 4.32 -8.93 -4.45
C SER A 62 3.80 -10.01 -5.39
N ASP A 63 4.21 -11.25 -5.11
CA ASP A 63 3.70 -12.40 -5.84
C ASP A 63 2.18 -12.49 -5.65
N PRO A 64 1.39 -12.57 -6.74
CA PRO A 64 -0.06 -12.67 -6.62
C PRO A 64 -0.56 -13.81 -5.75
N MET A 65 0.22 -14.85 -5.61
CA MET A 65 -0.13 -16.02 -4.79
C MET A 65 0.37 -15.92 -3.36
N ASP A 66 1.15 -14.91 -3.02
CA ASP A 66 1.62 -14.70 -1.66
C ASP A 66 0.52 -14.05 -0.84
N GLN A 67 -0.05 -14.83 0.06
CA GLN A 67 -1.16 -14.39 0.91
C GLN A 67 -0.71 -13.90 2.28
N GLU A 68 0.57 -13.89 2.55
CA GLU A 68 1.09 -13.46 3.85
C GLU A 68 1.52 -12.00 3.89
N GLY A 69 1.77 -11.41 2.73
CA GLY A 69 2.17 -10.02 2.64
C GLY A 69 1.89 -9.40 1.29
N TYR A 70 1.64 -8.11 1.31
CA TYR A 70 1.54 -7.31 0.09
C TYR A 70 2.68 -6.32 0.07
N SER A 71 3.11 -5.94 -1.13
CA SER A 71 4.08 -4.85 -1.29
C SER A 71 3.68 -3.92 -2.42
N ILE A 72 4.06 -2.66 -2.25
CA ILE A 72 3.92 -1.63 -3.28
C ILE A 72 5.25 -0.92 -3.42
N SER A 73 5.53 -0.40 -4.62
CA SER A 73 6.66 0.48 -4.84
C SER A 73 6.14 1.88 -5.12
N VAL A 74 6.65 2.85 -4.39
CA VAL A 74 6.17 4.23 -4.46
C VAL A 74 7.29 5.12 -4.95
N ARG A 75 7.08 5.73 -6.11
CA ARG A 75 8.00 6.73 -6.64
C ARG A 75 7.65 8.08 -6.03
N ARG A 76 8.64 8.76 -5.46
CA ARG A 76 8.44 10.10 -4.92
C ARG A 76 8.14 11.07 -6.05
N ASP A 77 7.05 11.79 -5.91
CA ASP A 77 6.63 12.80 -6.88
C ASP A 77 6.51 14.13 -6.14
N ASP A 78 7.54 14.96 -6.26
CA ASP A 78 7.59 16.24 -5.55
C ASP A 78 6.63 17.26 -6.14
N ALA A 79 6.19 17.04 -7.38
CA ALA A 79 5.24 17.93 -8.06
C ALA A 79 3.80 17.45 -7.96
N GLY A 80 3.56 16.29 -7.33
CA GLY A 80 2.23 15.72 -7.22
C GLY A 80 1.43 16.30 -6.08
N ARG A 81 0.35 15.60 -5.71
CA ARG A 81 -0.59 16.05 -4.68
C ARG A 81 -0.11 15.79 -3.26
N GLY A 82 1.11 15.33 -3.09
CA GLY A 82 1.70 15.11 -1.78
C GLY A 82 1.52 13.71 -1.21
N GLY A 83 0.76 12.83 -1.87
CA GLY A 83 0.55 11.47 -1.37
C GLY A 83 1.82 10.63 -1.34
N SER A 84 2.56 10.58 -2.46
CA SER A 84 3.81 9.82 -2.50
C SER A 84 4.87 10.47 -1.60
N LEU A 85 4.91 11.77 -1.53
CA LEU A 85 5.84 12.48 -0.65
C LEU A 85 5.52 12.19 0.82
N PHE A 86 4.24 12.15 1.17
CA PHE A 86 3.81 11.78 2.53
C PHE A 86 4.28 10.37 2.88
N LEU A 87 4.10 9.41 1.96
CA LEU A 87 4.57 8.05 2.17
C LEU A 87 6.08 8.00 2.42
N HIS A 88 6.86 8.68 1.58
CA HIS A 88 8.32 8.68 1.72
C HIS A 88 8.79 9.32 3.02
N ASN A 89 8.13 10.38 3.47
CA ASN A 89 8.62 11.17 4.60
C ASN A 89 8.06 10.74 5.95
N ASN A 90 6.89 10.12 5.98
CA ASN A 90 6.17 9.94 7.24
C ASN A 90 5.81 8.49 7.58
N VAL A 91 5.81 7.59 6.62
CA VAL A 91 5.37 6.22 6.87
C VAL A 91 6.55 5.34 7.25
N LYS A 92 6.43 4.67 8.39
CA LYS A 92 7.50 3.88 9.00
C LYS A 92 6.99 2.50 9.36
N VAL A 93 7.93 1.58 9.59
CA VAL A 93 7.63 0.23 10.09
C VAL A 93 6.82 0.35 11.38
N GLY A 94 5.75 -0.41 11.45
CA GLY A 94 4.84 -0.41 12.60
C GLY A 94 3.64 0.51 12.43
N ASP A 95 3.64 1.39 11.45
CA ASP A 95 2.50 2.28 11.20
C ASP A 95 1.30 1.50 10.69
N ASP A 96 0.12 1.94 11.09
CA ASP A 96 -1.14 1.37 10.62
C ASP A 96 -1.52 1.99 9.28
N ALA A 97 -2.13 1.18 8.43
CA ALA A 97 -2.68 1.62 7.17
C ALA A 97 -3.90 0.79 6.81
N VAL A 98 -4.63 1.22 5.81
CA VAL A 98 -5.77 0.48 5.28
C VAL A 98 -5.54 0.30 3.78
N LEU A 99 -5.68 -0.94 3.31
CA LEU A 99 -5.61 -1.25 1.90
C LEU A 99 -6.98 -1.67 1.39
N SER A 100 -7.30 -1.32 0.16
CA SER A 100 -8.47 -1.89 -0.49
C SER A 100 -8.18 -3.32 -0.93
N HIS A 101 -9.21 -4.11 -1.17
CA HIS A 101 -9.07 -5.36 -1.92
C HIS A 101 -8.43 -5.07 -3.28
N PRO A 102 -7.65 -6.02 -3.82
CA PRO A 102 -7.04 -5.82 -5.13
C PRO A 102 -8.09 -5.57 -6.21
N VAL A 103 -7.79 -4.63 -7.08
CA VAL A 103 -8.67 -4.24 -8.19
C VAL A 103 -7.85 -4.24 -9.47
N ASN A 104 -8.39 -4.87 -10.52
CA ASN A 104 -7.85 -4.74 -11.85
C ASN A 104 -8.57 -3.60 -12.56
N LEU A 105 -7.78 -2.69 -13.14
CA LEU A 105 -8.32 -1.50 -13.78
C LEU A 105 -8.59 -1.71 -15.28
N PHE A 106 -8.65 -2.94 -15.71
CA PHE A 106 -8.92 -3.29 -17.11
C PHE A 106 -10.28 -3.91 -17.28
#